data_aa6fdda145dd990f81028e8ae06b6030
#
_entry.id   aa6fdda145dd990f81028e8ae06b6030
#
_cell.length_a   1.000
_cell.length_b   1.000
_cell.length_c   1.000
_cell.angle_alpha   90.00
_cell.angle_beta   90.00
_cell.angle_gamma   90.00
#
_symmetry.space_group_name_H-M   'P 1'
#
loop_
_entity.id
_entity.type
_entity.pdbx_description
1 polymer ?
#
loop_
_entity_poly.entity_id
_entity_poly.type
_entity_poly.pdbx_seq_one_letter_code
_entity_poly.pdbx_strand_id
1 'polypeptide(L)'
;MAKLNFGGTEENVVTREEFSLSKAQEVLKNETVAVIGYGVQGPGQALNQKENGVNVIIGQRKNSKSWDKAVADGFVPGQTLFEIEEALEKGTIICYLLSDAAQIAMWPTVKKHLTPGKALYFSHGFGVTYKEQTGIIP
;
A
#
# COMPACT_ATOMS: atom_id res chain seq x y z
N MET A 1 13.91 17.52 13.06
CA MET A 1 12.80 16.85 13.76
C MET A 1 12.48 17.65 15.01
N ALA A 2 11.21 18.03 15.17
CA ALA A 2 10.76 18.70 16.38
C ALA A 2 10.73 17.73 17.56
N LYS A 3 10.87 18.23 18.78
CA LYS A 3 10.67 17.46 20.00
C LYS A 3 9.35 17.87 20.64
N LEU A 4 8.48 16.91 20.90
CA LEU A 4 7.23 17.10 21.58
C LEU A 4 7.16 16.27 22.85
N ASN A 5 6.53 16.82 23.90
CA ASN A 5 6.35 16.09 25.15
C ASN A 5 4.96 15.43 25.16
N PHE A 6 4.97 14.11 25.31
CA PHE A 6 3.77 13.27 25.42
C PHE A 6 3.68 12.72 26.85
N GLY A 7 3.01 13.48 27.73
CA GLY A 7 2.78 13.03 29.11
C GLY A 7 4.06 12.84 29.94
N GLY A 8 5.09 13.64 29.74
CA GLY A 8 6.36 13.59 30.46
C GLY A 8 7.50 12.92 29.68
N THR A 9 7.22 12.29 28.54
CA THR A 9 8.25 11.71 27.66
C THR A 9 8.47 12.59 26.43
N GLU A 10 9.71 12.99 26.16
CA GLU A 10 10.07 13.69 24.94
C GLU A 10 10.26 12.71 23.78
N GLU A 11 9.55 12.95 22.68
CA GLU A 11 9.65 12.19 21.45
C GLU A 11 10.08 13.05 20.27
N ASN A 12 10.87 12.48 19.36
CA ASN A 12 11.21 13.12 18.10
C ASN A 12 10.04 12.92 17.11
N VAL A 13 9.53 14.02 16.58
CA VAL A 13 8.41 14.00 15.63
C VAL A 13 8.78 14.75 14.37
N VAL A 14 8.17 14.35 13.25
CA VAL A 14 8.23 15.08 11.98
C VAL A 14 6.91 15.82 11.81
N THR A 15 6.97 17.14 11.77
CA THR A 15 5.78 17.97 11.58
C THR A 15 5.48 18.19 10.10
N ARG A 16 4.27 18.71 9.79
CA ARG A 16 3.91 19.08 8.42
C ARG A 16 4.77 20.19 7.84
N GLU A 17 5.30 21.06 8.67
CA GLU A 17 6.22 22.12 8.27
C GLU A 17 7.57 21.53 7.85
N GLU A 18 8.04 20.50 8.54
CA GLU A 18 9.30 19.82 8.23
C GLU A 18 9.18 18.86 7.04
N PHE A 19 8.02 18.22 6.87
CA PHE A 19 7.72 17.31 5.77
C PHE A 19 6.37 17.66 5.13
N SER A 20 6.40 18.67 4.29
CA SER A 20 5.22 19.17 3.57
C SER A 20 4.69 18.19 2.53
N LEU A 21 3.45 18.38 2.08
CA LEU A 21 2.87 17.59 0.99
C LEU A 21 3.74 17.67 -0.29
N SER A 22 4.24 18.86 -0.62
CA SER A 22 5.10 19.03 -1.80
C SER A 22 6.40 18.23 -1.70
N LYS A 23 6.96 18.12 -0.51
CA LYS A 23 8.15 17.27 -0.26
C LYS A 23 7.81 15.79 -0.39
N ALA A 24 6.66 15.36 0.12
CA ALA A 24 6.18 13.99 -0.04
C ALA A 24 5.95 13.65 -1.53
N GLN A 25 5.34 14.54 -2.28
CA GLN A 25 5.14 14.39 -3.73
C GLN A 25 6.48 14.30 -4.47
N GLU A 26 7.47 15.11 -4.10
CA GLU A 26 8.82 15.06 -4.69
C GLU A 26 9.52 13.73 -4.43
N VAL A 27 9.42 13.21 -3.20
CA VAL A 27 10.00 11.90 -2.82
C VAL A 27 9.33 10.77 -3.60
N LEU A 28 8.02 10.83 -3.79
CA LEU A 28 7.23 9.76 -4.41
C LEU A 28 7.03 9.92 -5.92
N LYS A 29 7.57 10.96 -6.54
CA LYS A 29 7.29 11.31 -7.95
C LYS A 29 7.63 10.21 -8.96
N ASN A 30 8.62 9.38 -8.66
CA ASN A 30 9.06 8.28 -9.52
C ASN A 30 8.55 6.92 -9.03
N GLU A 31 7.76 6.89 -7.96
CA GLU A 31 7.22 5.67 -7.40
C GLU A 31 5.83 5.36 -7.98
N THR A 32 5.51 4.09 -8.05
CA THR A 32 4.16 3.60 -8.33
C THR A 32 3.69 2.81 -7.11
N VAL A 33 2.69 3.34 -6.42
CA VAL A 33 2.10 2.67 -5.27
C VAL A 33 1.04 1.69 -5.77
N ALA A 34 1.30 0.40 -5.63
CA ALA A 34 0.33 -0.65 -5.94
C ALA A 34 -0.42 -1.06 -4.66
N VAL A 35 -1.68 -0.68 -4.57
CA VAL A 35 -2.58 -1.11 -3.50
C VAL A 35 -3.15 -2.47 -3.83
N ILE A 36 -2.68 -3.50 -3.14
CA ILE A 36 -3.11 -4.89 -3.31
C ILE A 36 -4.23 -5.19 -2.34
N GLY A 37 -5.44 -5.30 -2.88
CA GLY A 37 -6.68 -5.44 -2.12
C GLY A 37 -7.47 -4.14 -2.05
N TYR A 38 -8.75 -4.21 -2.41
CA TYR A 38 -9.67 -3.07 -2.42
C TYR A 38 -10.91 -3.36 -1.55
N GLY A 39 -10.65 -3.92 -0.36
CA GLY A 39 -11.66 -4.29 0.64
C GLY A 39 -11.96 -3.14 1.61
N VAL A 40 -11.53 -3.30 2.87
CA VAL A 40 -11.81 -2.32 3.96
C VAL A 40 -10.84 -1.15 3.91
N GLN A 41 -9.53 -1.41 3.91
CA GLN A 41 -8.49 -0.37 3.97
C GLN A 41 -8.12 0.19 2.59
N GLY A 42 -8.16 -0.65 1.56
CA GLY A 42 -7.71 -0.29 0.21
C GLY A 42 -8.33 0.98 -0.34
N PRO A 43 -9.68 1.13 -0.34
CA PRO A 43 -10.33 2.32 -0.87
C PRO A 43 -9.86 3.61 -0.21
N GLY A 44 -9.90 3.67 1.13
CA GLY A 44 -9.51 4.88 1.88
C GLY A 44 -8.07 5.28 1.63
N GLN A 45 -7.14 4.32 1.67
CA GLN A 45 -5.72 4.61 1.46
C GLN A 45 -5.41 4.98 0.00
N ALA A 46 -6.00 4.27 -0.96
CA ALA A 46 -5.77 4.55 -2.38
C ALA A 46 -6.32 5.90 -2.81
N LEU A 47 -7.54 6.24 -2.39
CA LEU A 47 -8.16 7.52 -2.73
C LEU A 47 -7.41 8.69 -2.08
N ASN A 48 -7.04 8.59 -0.79
CA ASN A 48 -6.23 9.61 -0.13
C ASN A 48 -4.89 9.86 -0.84
N GLN A 49 -4.21 8.81 -1.25
CA GLN A 49 -2.95 8.95 -1.97
C GLN A 49 -3.17 9.59 -3.36
N LYS A 50 -4.17 9.14 -4.10
CA LYS A 50 -4.54 9.69 -5.42
C LYS A 50 -4.89 11.17 -5.33
N GLU A 51 -5.72 11.58 -4.36
CA GLU A 51 -6.08 12.98 -4.12
C GLU A 51 -4.88 13.86 -3.77
N ASN A 52 -3.86 13.28 -3.16
CA ASN A 52 -2.60 13.96 -2.82
C ASN A 52 -1.53 13.86 -3.95
N GLY A 53 -1.92 13.43 -5.15
CA GLY A 53 -1.05 13.44 -6.32
C GLY A 53 -0.02 12.31 -6.39
N VAL A 54 -0.21 11.24 -5.61
CA VAL A 54 0.62 10.04 -5.70
C VAL A 54 0.16 9.18 -6.88
N ASN A 55 1.09 8.59 -7.60
CA ASN A 55 0.78 7.63 -8.66
C ASN A 55 0.35 6.29 -8.04
N VAL A 56 -0.96 6.04 -8.03
CA VAL A 56 -1.58 4.87 -7.39
C VAL A 56 -2.23 3.97 -8.44
N ILE A 57 -1.94 2.68 -8.34
CA ILE A 57 -2.64 1.62 -9.07
C ILE A 57 -3.25 0.62 -8.10
N ILE A 58 -4.30 -0.06 -8.53
CA ILE A 58 -4.98 -1.08 -7.74
C ILE A 58 -4.70 -2.46 -8.32
N GLY A 59 -4.33 -3.39 -7.45
CA GLY A 59 -4.27 -4.83 -7.74
C GLY A 59 -5.43 -5.55 -7.09
N GLN A 60 -6.36 -6.05 -7.88
CA GLN A 60 -7.55 -6.74 -7.38
C GLN A 60 -7.97 -7.87 -8.31
N ARG A 61 -8.61 -8.90 -7.77
CA ARG A 61 -9.15 -10.01 -8.55
C ARG A 61 -10.30 -9.52 -9.43
N LYS A 62 -10.18 -9.74 -10.73
CA LYS A 62 -11.21 -9.44 -11.73
C LYS A 62 -12.55 -10.09 -11.40
N ASN A 63 -13.64 -9.47 -11.78
CA ASN A 63 -15.01 -9.94 -11.54
C ASN A 63 -15.35 -10.12 -10.05
N SER A 64 -14.72 -9.36 -9.16
CA SER A 64 -15.08 -9.31 -7.74
C SER A 64 -15.81 -8.01 -7.41
N LYS A 65 -16.61 -8.03 -6.34
CA LYS A 65 -17.26 -6.81 -5.83
C LYS A 65 -16.28 -5.67 -5.55
N SER A 66 -15.06 -6.01 -5.11
CA SER A 66 -14.01 -5.04 -4.86
C SER A 66 -13.42 -4.47 -6.16
N TRP A 67 -13.40 -5.24 -7.23
CA TRP A 67 -13.06 -4.76 -8.57
C TRP A 67 -14.08 -3.73 -9.05
N ASP A 68 -15.37 -4.07 -8.97
CA ASP A 68 -16.45 -3.18 -9.39
C ASP A 68 -16.48 -1.89 -8.57
N LYS A 69 -16.19 -1.99 -7.26
CA LYS A 69 -16.03 -0.83 -6.39
C LYS A 69 -14.85 0.05 -6.83
N ALA A 70 -13.71 -0.51 -7.16
CA ALA A 70 -12.56 0.27 -7.64
C ALA A 70 -12.89 1.01 -8.95
N VAL A 71 -13.64 0.37 -9.87
CA VAL A 71 -14.14 1.02 -11.09
C VAL A 71 -15.07 2.19 -10.74
N ALA A 72 -16.01 1.99 -9.82
CA ALA A 72 -16.92 3.04 -9.37
C ALA A 72 -16.19 4.23 -8.72
N ASP A 73 -15.10 3.97 -8.02
CA ASP A 73 -14.24 4.98 -7.39
C ASP A 73 -13.26 5.65 -8.40
N GLY A 74 -13.37 5.32 -9.70
CA GLY A 74 -12.64 5.99 -10.78
C GLY A 74 -11.26 5.41 -11.09
N PHE A 75 -11.00 4.15 -10.72
CA PHE A 75 -9.84 3.41 -11.23
C PHE A 75 -10.20 2.71 -12.55
N VAL A 76 -9.34 2.83 -13.55
CA VAL A 76 -9.61 2.41 -14.92
C VAL A 76 -8.92 1.08 -15.22
N PRO A 77 -9.68 0.02 -15.58
CA PRO A 77 -9.10 -1.26 -15.99
C PRO A 77 -8.06 -1.10 -17.10
N GLY A 78 -6.89 -1.72 -16.92
CA GLY A 78 -5.77 -1.65 -17.85
C GLY A 78 -4.95 -0.36 -17.80
N GLN A 79 -5.32 0.62 -16.95
CA GLN A 79 -4.57 1.87 -16.75
C GLN A 79 -4.17 2.07 -15.29
N THR A 80 -5.13 2.01 -14.37
CA THR A 80 -4.93 2.19 -12.92
C THR A 80 -5.55 1.07 -12.08
N LEU A 81 -6.21 0.10 -12.72
CA LEU A 81 -6.78 -1.09 -12.10
C LEU A 81 -6.34 -2.32 -12.88
N PHE A 82 -5.67 -3.24 -12.21
CA PHE A 82 -5.06 -4.43 -12.79
C PHE A 82 -5.41 -5.67 -11.97
N GLU A 83 -5.16 -6.85 -12.52
CA GLU A 83 -5.10 -8.06 -11.73
C GLU A 83 -3.88 -8.01 -10.79
N ILE A 84 -3.92 -8.76 -9.69
CA ILE A 84 -2.95 -8.64 -8.60
C ILE A 84 -1.52 -8.78 -9.09
N GLU A 85 -1.22 -9.80 -9.90
CA GLU A 85 0.14 -10.06 -10.38
C GLU A 85 0.66 -8.91 -11.26
N GLU A 86 -0.18 -8.40 -12.16
CA GLU A 86 0.19 -7.27 -13.01
C GLU A 86 0.44 -6.00 -12.19
N ALA A 87 -0.37 -5.74 -11.16
CA ALA A 87 -0.14 -4.62 -10.26
C ALA A 87 1.15 -4.79 -9.46
N LEU A 88 1.46 -6.00 -9.02
CA LEU A 88 2.73 -6.32 -8.33
C LEU A 88 3.95 -6.10 -9.23
N GLU A 89 3.84 -6.40 -10.52
CA GLU A 89 4.92 -6.14 -11.49
C GLU A 89 5.17 -4.64 -11.66
N LYS A 90 4.10 -3.85 -11.81
CA LYS A 90 4.16 -2.42 -12.07
C LYS A 90 4.49 -1.58 -10.84
N GLY A 91 4.11 -2.04 -9.65
CA GLY A 91 4.32 -1.31 -8.40
C GLY A 91 5.78 -1.33 -7.94
N THR A 92 6.23 -0.20 -7.41
CA THR A 92 7.52 -0.07 -6.70
C THR A 92 7.33 -0.07 -5.19
N ILE A 93 6.19 0.43 -4.72
CA ILE A 93 5.76 0.33 -3.32
C ILE A 93 4.48 -0.51 -3.30
N ILE A 94 4.54 -1.67 -2.65
CA ILE A 94 3.43 -2.61 -2.57
C ILE A 94 2.70 -2.42 -1.23
N CYS A 95 1.51 -1.82 -1.27
CA CYS A 95 0.63 -1.72 -0.11
C CYS A 95 -0.22 -2.99 0.00
N TYR A 96 0.16 -3.91 0.89
CA TYR A 96 -0.43 -5.23 1.03
C TYR A 96 -1.64 -5.18 1.97
N LEU A 97 -2.82 -4.85 1.44
CA LEU A 97 -4.03 -4.51 2.19
C LEU A 97 -5.15 -5.56 2.06
N LEU A 98 -4.80 -6.78 1.76
CA LEU A 98 -5.70 -7.93 1.81
C LEU A 98 -6.04 -8.31 3.25
N SER A 99 -7.13 -9.07 3.46
CA SER A 99 -7.38 -9.69 4.76
C SER A 99 -6.28 -10.68 5.14
N ASP A 100 -6.11 -10.97 6.43
CA ASP A 100 -5.04 -11.85 6.91
C ASP A 100 -5.01 -13.19 6.21
N ALA A 101 -6.18 -13.83 6.05
CA ALA A 101 -6.29 -15.10 5.32
C ALA A 101 -5.88 -14.97 3.85
N ALA A 102 -6.27 -13.88 3.20
CA ALA A 102 -5.90 -13.61 1.82
C ALA A 102 -4.41 -13.24 1.68
N GLN A 103 -3.84 -12.55 2.68
CA GLN A 103 -2.39 -12.29 2.73
C GLN A 103 -1.60 -13.61 2.78
N ILE A 104 -2.00 -14.54 3.64
CA ILE A 104 -1.35 -15.87 3.73
C ILE A 104 -1.44 -16.60 2.40
N ALA A 105 -2.63 -16.68 1.81
CA ALA A 105 -2.85 -17.39 0.54
C ALA A 105 -2.10 -16.79 -0.64
N MET A 106 -1.99 -15.46 -0.71
CA MET A 106 -1.34 -14.74 -1.80
C MET A 106 0.16 -14.53 -1.60
N TRP A 107 0.68 -14.79 -0.42
CA TRP A 107 2.09 -14.52 -0.10
C TRP A 107 3.08 -15.18 -1.08
N PRO A 108 2.94 -16.45 -1.48
CA PRO A 108 3.85 -17.06 -2.45
C PRO A 108 3.92 -16.30 -3.79
N THR A 109 2.80 -15.74 -4.23
CA THR A 109 2.73 -14.90 -5.43
C THR A 109 3.39 -13.53 -5.19
N VAL A 110 3.01 -12.85 -4.11
CA VAL A 110 3.58 -11.53 -3.76
C VAL A 110 5.09 -11.61 -3.62
N LYS A 111 5.59 -12.61 -2.91
CA LYS A 111 7.04 -12.81 -2.69
C LYS A 111 7.84 -12.92 -3.99
N LYS A 112 7.29 -13.57 -5.03
CA LYS A 112 7.96 -13.69 -6.34
C LYS A 112 8.17 -12.34 -7.02
N HIS A 113 7.27 -11.38 -6.77
CA HIS A 113 7.31 -10.05 -7.39
C HIS A 113 8.05 -9.00 -6.55
N LEU A 114 8.49 -9.35 -5.33
CA LEU A 114 9.30 -8.48 -4.49
C LEU A 114 10.77 -8.54 -4.92
N THR A 115 11.07 -7.88 -6.01
CA THR A 115 12.43 -7.77 -6.53
C THR A 115 13.21 -6.64 -5.84
N PRO A 116 14.55 -6.63 -5.89
CA PRO A 116 15.36 -5.56 -5.33
C PRO A 116 14.87 -4.17 -5.78
N GLY A 117 14.80 -3.24 -4.85
CA GLY A 117 14.31 -1.87 -5.08
C GLY A 117 12.82 -1.68 -4.82
N LYS A 118 12.03 -2.74 -4.63
CA LYS A 118 10.63 -2.62 -4.20
C LYS A 118 10.49 -2.56 -2.69
N ALA A 119 9.51 -1.80 -2.22
CA ALA A 119 9.13 -1.72 -0.82
C ALA A 119 7.81 -2.46 -0.56
N LEU A 120 7.73 -3.18 0.56
CA LEU A 120 6.51 -3.83 1.03
C LEU A 120 5.97 -3.08 2.25
N TYR A 121 4.72 -2.66 2.19
CA TYR A 121 4.03 -1.91 3.24
C TYR A 121 2.85 -2.71 3.79
N PHE A 122 2.73 -2.72 5.11
CA PHE A 122 1.60 -3.27 5.86
C PHE A 122 0.94 -2.18 6.69
N SER A 123 -0.39 -2.17 6.77
CA SER A 123 -1.12 -1.27 7.68
C SER A 123 -1.18 -1.79 9.12
N HIS A 124 -0.97 -3.09 9.34
CA HIS A 124 -0.86 -3.71 10.65
C HIS A 124 0.13 -4.88 10.62
N GLY A 125 0.67 -5.19 11.77
CA GLY A 125 1.77 -6.13 11.90
C GLY A 125 1.42 -7.61 11.97
N PHE A 126 0.16 -8.02 11.83
CA PHE A 126 -0.26 -9.42 12.02
C PHE A 126 0.58 -10.39 11.19
N GLY A 127 0.69 -10.18 9.88
CA GLY A 127 1.39 -11.08 8.99
C GLY A 127 2.85 -11.29 9.38
N VAL A 128 3.54 -10.23 9.78
CA VAL A 128 4.97 -10.26 10.15
C VAL A 128 5.16 -10.77 11.59
N THR A 129 4.25 -10.43 12.51
CA THR A 129 4.30 -10.88 13.90
C THR A 129 4.15 -12.40 14.00
N TYR A 130 3.23 -12.97 13.24
CA TYR A 130 2.95 -14.40 13.22
C TYR A 130 3.63 -15.10 12.03
N LYS A 131 4.83 -14.69 11.69
CA LYS A 131 5.59 -15.16 10.52
C LYS A 131 5.73 -16.68 10.39
N GLU A 132 5.82 -17.38 11.51
CA GLU A 132 5.91 -18.86 11.52
C GLU A 132 4.63 -19.53 10.99
N GLN A 133 3.47 -18.91 11.21
CA GLN A 133 2.17 -19.40 10.75
C GLN A 133 1.82 -18.85 9.36
N THR A 134 2.17 -17.60 9.08
CA THR A 134 1.82 -16.92 7.84
C THR A 134 2.79 -17.19 6.70
N GLY A 135 4.03 -17.54 7.03
CA GLY A 135 5.12 -17.63 6.07
C GLY A 135 5.61 -16.27 5.55
N ILE A 136 5.05 -15.16 6.04
CA ILE A 136 5.41 -13.80 5.62
C ILE A 136 6.69 -13.37 6.32
N ILE A 137 7.80 -13.66 5.66
CA ILE A 137 9.14 -13.26 6.07
C ILE A 137 9.66 -12.33 4.99
N PRO A 138 9.78 -11.02 5.30
CA PRO A 138 10.30 -10.02 4.37
C PRO A 138 11.76 -10.26 4.01
#